data_f1304b7e1c72d407f8e7c4318abb560b
#
_entry.id   f1304b7e1c72d407f8e7c4318abb560b
#
_cell.length_a   1.000
_cell.length_b   1.000
_cell.length_c   1.000
_cell.angle_alpha   90.00
_cell.angle_beta   90.00
_cell.angle_gamma   90.00
#
_symmetry.space_group_name_H-M   'P 1'
#
loop_
_entity.id
_entity.type
_entity.pdbx_description
1 polymer ?
#
loop_
_entity_poly.entity_id
_entity_poly.type
_entity_poly.pdbx_seq_one_letter_code
_entity_poly.pdbx_strand_id
1 'polypeptide(L)'
;MWSRRRDRAEDTVRADAVQAASALAVHLQGGGSLLPIQADGLALAAGEVAFADVACSAARFYGTDVDYPPSASGYFEDHPTFGRRWVTNGRLDARRRQEAEDVALPQWRDHTTARVVLTSVGVRLRPVGARDWLPFDHTLLTGVADGQSAVVLSYGVCAPLLLAGPAAPWLGVAIEHLVRPAS
;
A
#
# COMPACT_ATOMS: atom_id res chain seq x y z
N MET A 1 -31.42 -6.25 0.64
CA MET A 1 -31.69 -5.13 -0.32
C MET A 1 -30.63 -4.01 -0.27
N TRP A 2 -29.96 -3.78 0.85
CA TRP A 2 -28.94 -2.73 1.07
C TRP A 2 -27.58 -3.05 0.40
N SER A 3 -27.15 -4.31 0.32
CA SER A 3 -25.88 -4.69 -0.31
C SER A 3 -25.82 -4.33 -1.80
N ARG A 4 -26.87 -4.65 -2.56
CA ARG A 4 -26.93 -4.38 -4.01
C ARG A 4 -26.88 -2.89 -4.40
N ARG A 5 -27.32 -1.98 -3.50
CA ARG A 5 -27.19 -0.52 -3.73
C ARG A 5 -25.77 -0.06 -3.51
N ARG A 6 -25.11 -0.62 -2.50
CA ARG A 6 -23.72 -0.30 -2.18
C ARG A 6 -22.79 -0.80 -3.28
N ASP A 7 -22.97 -2.04 -3.72
CA ASP A 7 -22.20 -2.65 -4.81
C ASP A 7 -22.31 -1.83 -6.10
N ARG A 8 -23.51 -1.37 -6.47
CA ARG A 8 -23.71 -0.52 -7.64
C ARG A 8 -23.04 0.86 -7.51
N ALA A 9 -23.05 1.46 -6.33
CA ALA A 9 -22.39 2.75 -6.12
C ALA A 9 -20.86 2.59 -6.21
N GLU A 10 -20.31 1.53 -5.68
CA GLU A 10 -18.88 1.21 -5.77
C GLU A 10 -18.47 0.93 -7.23
N ASP A 11 -19.28 0.21 -8.00
CA ASP A 11 -19.04 -0.05 -9.42
C ASP A 11 -19.08 1.23 -10.25
N THR A 12 -20.01 2.15 -9.97
CA THR A 12 -20.08 3.44 -10.64
C THR A 12 -18.83 4.28 -10.36
N VAL A 13 -18.43 4.41 -9.10
CA VAL A 13 -17.22 5.15 -8.70
C VAL A 13 -15.98 4.57 -9.37
N ARG A 14 -15.90 3.25 -9.48
CA ARG A 14 -14.79 2.58 -10.17
C ARG A 14 -14.79 2.87 -11.66
N ALA A 15 -15.94 2.83 -12.32
CA ALA A 15 -16.06 3.14 -13.74
C ALA A 15 -15.66 4.60 -14.03
N ASP A 16 -16.14 5.54 -13.22
CA ASP A 16 -15.79 6.97 -13.32
C ASP A 16 -14.28 7.19 -13.13
N ALA A 17 -13.65 6.48 -12.19
CA ALA A 17 -12.22 6.54 -11.95
C ALA A 17 -11.40 6.07 -13.17
N VAL A 18 -11.77 4.96 -13.75
CA VAL A 18 -11.13 4.42 -14.98
C VAL A 18 -11.32 5.36 -16.16
N GLN A 19 -12.51 5.93 -16.30
CA GLN A 19 -12.79 6.91 -17.36
C GLN A 19 -11.94 8.19 -17.19
N ALA A 20 -11.81 8.71 -15.96
CA ALA A 20 -10.97 9.86 -15.67
C ALA A 20 -9.48 9.59 -15.96
N ALA A 21 -8.98 8.41 -15.62
CA ALA A 21 -7.62 7.99 -15.95
C ALA A 21 -7.39 7.88 -17.46
N SER A 22 -8.35 7.30 -18.18
CA SER A 22 -8.29 7.20 -19.65
C SER A 22 -8.31 8.55 -20.32
N ALA A 23 -9.15 9.47 -19.86
CA ALA A 23 -9.20 10.84 -20.37
C ALA A 23 -7.88 11.58 -20.14
N LEU A 24 -7.26 11.41 -18.96
CA LEU A 24 -5.94 11.96 -18.67
C LEU A 24 -4.87 11.38 -19.61
N ALA A 25 -4.87 10.07 -19.82
CA ALA A 25 -3.90 9.41 -20.71
C ALA A 25 -3.99 9.98 -22.15
N VAL A 26 -5.20 10.13 -22.69
CA VAL A 26 -5.42 10.75 -24.01
C VAL A 26 -4.94 12.19 -24.05
N HIS A 27 -5.25 12.97 -23.01
CA HIS A 27 -4.80 14.37 -22.91
C HIS A 27 -3.26 14.48 -22.93
N LEU A 28 -2.57 13.68 -22.13
CA LEU A 28 -1.11 13.69 -22.04
C LEU A 28 -0.44 13.14 -23.31
N GLN A 29 -1.01 12.12 -23.95
CA GLN A 29 -0.54 11.60 -25.25
C GLN A 29 -0.69 12.65 -26.37
N GLY A 30 -1.72 13.51 -26.29
CA GLY A 30 -1.93 14.63 -27.19
C GLY A 30 -1.03 15.84 -26.95
N GLY A 31 -0.03 15.74 -26.07
CA GLY A 31 0.89 16.86 -25.73
C GLY A 31 0.35 17.78 -24.64
N GLY A 32 -0.74 17.42 -23.98
CA GLY A 32 -1.23 18.14 -22.81
C GLY A 32 -0.29 17.99 -21.61
N SER A 33 -0.51 18.78 -20.59
CA SER A 33 0.26 18.75 -19.33
C SER A 33 -0.65 18.61 -18.12
N LEU A 34 -0.08 18.15 -17.01
CA LEU A 34 -0.75 18.15 -15.71
C LEU A 34 -0.94 19.59 -15.23
N LEU A 35 -2.12 19.88 -14.69
CA LEU A 35 -2.43 21.22 -14.17
C LEU A 35 -1.90 21.36 -12.75
N PRO A 36 -1.16 22.44 -12.44
CA PRO A 36 -0.73 22.75 -11.09
C PRO A 36 -1.91 23.00 -10.14
N ILE A 37 -1.78 22.51 -8.91
CA ILE A 37 -2.72 22.80 -7.81
C ILE A 37 -1.98 23.34 -6.60
N GLN A 38 -2.73 23.92 -5.65
CA GLN A 38 -2.22 24.18 -4.31
C GLN A 38 -2.49 23.01 -3.40
N ALA A 39 -1.49 22.60 -2.62
CA ALA A 39 -1.60 21.53 -1.63
C ALA A 39 -1.41 22.13 -0.23
N ASP A 40 -2.51 22.40 0.45
CA ASP A 40 -2.48 23.06 1.76
C ASP A 40 -1.76 22.23 2.82
N GLY A 41 -0.87 22.88 3.58
CA GLY A 41 -0.13 22.23 4.67
C GLY A 41 0.98 21.27 4.20
N LEU A 42 1.37 21.33 2.92
CA LEU A 42 2.59 20.71 2.39
C LEU A 42 3.56 21.81 1.98
N ALA A 43 4.75 21.82 2.59
CA ALA A 43 5.83 22.69 2.15
C ALA A 43 6.51 22.06 0.93
N LEU A 44 6.35 22.68 -0.23
CA LEU A 44 7.01 22.26 -1.46
C LEU A 44 8.43 22.85 -1.53
N ALA A 45 9.36 22.10 -2.13
CA ALA A 45 10.71 22.61 -2.42
C ALA A 45 10.68 23.69 -3.51
N ALA A 46 11.77 24.44 -3.66
CA ALA A 46 11.89 25.43 -4.72
C ALA A 46 11.75 24.77 -6.10
N GLY A 47 10.75 25.20 -6.88
CA GLY A 47 10.44 24.63 -8.19
C GLY A 47 9.60 23.34 -8.18
N GLU A 48 9.29 22.77 -7.01
CA GLU A 48 8.37 21.65 -6.89
C GLU A 48 6.93 22.12 -7.08
N VAL A 49 6.16 21.38 -7.88
CA VAL A 49 4.76 21.70 -8.22
C VAL A 49 3.89 20.52 -7.86
N ALA A 50 2.76 20.79 -7.20
CA ALA A 50 1.75 19.76 -6.92
C ALA A 50 0.73 19.66 -8.06
N PHE A 51 0.28 18.43 -8.35
CA PHE A 51 -0.68 18.12 -9.42
C PHE A 51 -1.94 17.39 -8.93
N ALA A 52 -1.88 16.72 -7.80
CA ALA A 52 -3.03 16.09 -7.18
C ALA A 52 -2.91 16.12 -5.66
N ASP A 53 -4.05 16.18 -4.98
CA ASP A 53 -4.19 16.11 -3.53
C ASP A 53 -5.44 15.28 -3.22
N VAL A 54 -5.24 14.03 -2.85
CA VAL A 54 -6.30 13.02 -2.76
C VAL A 54 -6.17 12.17 -1.52
N ALA A 55 -7.27 11.51 -1.13
CA ALA A 55 -7.26 10.48 -0.10
C ALA A 55 -7.18 9.10 -0.76
N CYS A 56 -6.27 8.26 -0.27
CA CYS A 56 -6.13 6.87 -0.70
C CYS A 56 -5.96 5.95 0.52
N SER A 57 -6.30 4.68 0.36
CA SER A 57 -5.76 3.64 1.22
C SER A 57 -4.32 3.34 0.78
N ALA A 58 -3.42 3.24 1.74
CA ALA A 58 -2.01 2.95 1.49
C ALA A 58 -1.58 1.69 2.26
N ALA A 59 -0.65 0.93 1.69
CA ALA A 59 -0.01 -0.21 2.33
C ALA A 59 1.42 -0.42 1.78
N ARG A 60 2.25 -1.15 2.53
CA ARG A 60 3.63 -1.48 2.15
C ARG A 60 3.78 -2.99 2.00
N PHE A 61 4.56 -3.45 1.03
CA PHE A 61 4.78 -4.88 0.79
C PHE A 61 6.14 -5.32 1.31
N TYR A 62 6.15 -6.02 2.45
CA TYR A 62 7.39 -6.54 3.04
C TYR A 62 7.15 -7.73 3.94
N GLY A 63 8.22 -8.53 4.15
CA GLY A 63 8.31 -9.55 5.17
C GLY A 63 8.89 -9.00 6.47
N THR A 64 8.69 -9.73 7.55
CA THR A 64 9.29 -9.43 8.86
C THR A 64 10.19 -10.59 9.29
N ASP A 65 11.00 -10.38 10.30
CA ASP A 65 11.68 -11.47 10.96
C ASP A 65 10.68 -12.43 11.60
N VAL A 66 11.03 -13.71 11.65
CA VAL A 66 10.19 -14.73 12.28
C VAL A 66 10.37 -14.66 13.79
N ASP A 67 9.29 -14.32 14.50
CA ASP A 67 9.26 -14.39 15.96
C ASP A 67 8.73 -15.76 16.37
N TYR A 68 9.63 -16.67 16.69
CA TYR A 68 9.26 -18.02 17.09
C TYR A 68 8.69 -18.04 18.52
N PRO A 69 7.45 -18.54 18.70
CA PRO A 69 6.91 -18.70 20.03
C PRO A 69 7.73 -19.72 20.83
N PRO A 70 7.88 -19.55 22.16
CA PRO A 70 8.58 -20.50 22.99
C PRO A 70 7.96 -21.90 22.88
N SER A 71 8.79 -22.94 22.77
CA SER A 71 8.39 -24.33 22.74
C SER A 71 7.95 -24.78 24.14
N ALA A 72 6.77 -24.35 24.55
CA ALA A 72 6.24 -24.58 25.89
C ALA A 72 4.83 -25.20 25.88
N SER A 73 4.36 -25.62 24.70
CA SER A 73 3.03 -26.24 24.60
C SER A 73 3.08 -27.67 25.12
N GLY A 74 2.20 -27.97 26.05
CA GLY A 74 2.10 -29.30 26.62
C GLY A 74 0.95 -29.41 27.61
N TYR A 75 0.85 -30.57 28.24
CA TYR A 75 -0.15 -30.86 29.28
C TYR A 75 0.49 -31.70 30.36
N PHE A 76 -0.09 -31.66 31.54
CA PHE A 76 0.28 -32.59 32.62
C PHE A 76 -0.47 -33.89 32.45
N GLU A 77 0.27 -35.00 32.48
CA GLU A 77 -0.24 -36.35 32.48
C GLU A 77 0.08 -37.04 33.82
N ASP A 78 -0.90 -37.72 34.40
CA ASP A 78 -0.66 -38.53 35.58
C ASP A 78 -0.20 -39.93 35.16
N HIS A 79 1.06 -40.26 35.42
CA HIS A 79 1.62 -41.58 35.12
C HIS A 79 1.52 -42.49 36.34
N PRO A 80 1.04 -43.74 36.19
CA PRO A 80 0.79 -44.63 37.34
C PRO A 80 2.02 -44.86 38.23
N THR A 81 3.22 -44.82 37.64
CA THR A 81 4.48 -45.11 38.34
C THR A 81 5.31 -43.88 38.69
N PHE A 82 5.21 -42.83 37.86
CA PHE A 82 6.08 -41.65 37.95
C PHE A 82 5.36 -40.38 38.41
N GLY A 83 4.08 -40.47 38.74
CA GLY A 83 3.27 -39.33 39.15
C GLY A 83 3.02 -38.35 38.01
N ARG A 84 2.69 -37.12 38.39
CA ARG A 84 2.34 -36.06 37.43
C ARG A 84 3.59 -35.58 36.67
N ARG A 85 3.59 -35.72 35.34
CA ARG A 85 4.65 -35.31 34.48
C ARG A 85 4.16 -34.34 33.39
N TRP A 86 5.04 -33.47 32.93
CA TRP A 86 4.80 -32.59 31.79
C TRP A 86 5.06 -33.38 30.49
N VAL A 87 4.07 -33.37 29.59
CA VAL A 87 4.19 -33.97 28.26
C VAL A 87 4.13 -32.84 27.23
N THR A 88 5.19 -32.70 26.44
CA THR A 88 5.28 -31.70 25.39
C THR A 88 4.34 -32.05 24.24
N ASN A 89 3.66 -31.04 23.67
CA ASN A 89 2.84 -31.19 22.48
C ASN A 89 3.60 -30.69 21.24
N GLY A 90 4.48 -31.54 20.72
CA GLY A 90 5.31 -31.19 19.55
C GLY A 90 4.52 -30.86 18.28
N ARG A 91 3.29 -31.39 18.13
CA ARG A 91 2.42 -31.02 16.99
C ARG A 91 1.92 -29.58 17.12
N LEU A 92 1.53 -29.16 18.31
CA LEU A 92 1.09 -27.80 18.56
C LEU A 92 2.24 -26.81 18.41
N ASP A 93 3.43 -27.15 18.88
CA ASP A 93 4.63 -26.33 18.73
C ASP A 93 5.03 -26.21 17.25
N ALA A 94 4.98 -27.30 16.47
CA ALA A 94 5.25 -27.27 15.04
C ALA A 94 4.24 -26.38 14.28
N ARG A 95 2.94 -26.50 14.62
CA ARG A 95 1.91 -25.66 14.03
C ARG A 95 2.13 -24.17 14.34
N ARG A 96 2.46 -23.82 15.59
CA ARG A 96 2.76 -22.43 15.97
C ARG A 96 3.97 -21.86 15.27
N ARG A 97 5.00 -22.68 15.05
CA ARG A 97 6.17 -22.26 14.27
C ARG A 97 5.78 -21.99 12.82
N GLN A 98 5.03 -22.87 12.20
CA GLN A 98 4.55 -22.66 10.83
C GLN A 98 3.68 -21.40 10.73
N GLU A 99 2.77 -21.18 11.67
CA GLU A 99 1.95 -19.95 11.72
C GLU A 99 2.83 -18.68 11.86
N ALA A 100 3.92 -18.73 12.66
CA ALA A 100 4.86 -17.64 12.77
C ALA A 100 5.63 -17.38 11.46
N GLU A 101 6.07 -18.44 10.78
CA GLU A 101 6.71 -18.36 9.47
C GLU A 101 5.76 -17.77 8.42
N ASP A 102 4.51 -18.25 8.37
CA ASP A 102 3.50 -17.75 7.43
C ASP A 102 3.18 -16.25 7.67
N VAL A 103 3.12 -15.83 8.93
CA VAL A 103 2.94 -14.41 9.28
C VAL A 103 4.13 -13.55 8.88
N ALA A 104 5.35 -14.09 8.89
CA ALA A 104 6.56 -13.37 8.51
C ALA A 104 6.75 -13.22 6.99
N LEU A 105 6.05 -14.03 6.18
CA LEU A 105 6.14 -13.94 4.72
C LEU A 105 5.83 -12.52 4.20
N PRO A 106 6.42 -12.13 3.05
CA PRO A 106 6.08 -10.87 2.40
C PRO A 106 4.59 -10.76 2.11
N GLN A 107 3.97 -9.72 2.61
CA GLN A 107 2.55 -9.40 2.40
C GLN A 107 2.32 -7.89 2.51
N TRP A 108 1.15 -7.43 2.11
CA TRP A 108 0.77 -6.04 2.31
C TRP A 108 0.51 -5.77 3.79
N ARG A 109 1.20 -4.77 4.34
CA ARG A 109 1.19 -4.37 5.76
C ARG A 109 0.96 -2.87 5.89
N ASP A 110 0.81 -2.41 7.13
CA ASP A 110 0.66 -0.98 7.47
C ASP A 110 -0.52 -0.33 6.74
N HIS A 111 -1.62 -1.09 6.58
CA HIS A 111 -2.82 -0.57 5.94
C HIS A 111 -3.33 0.67 6.67
N THR A 112 -3.40 1.79 5.97
CA THR A 112 -3.87 3.05 6.52
C THR A 112 -4.58 3.89 5.46
N THR A 113 -5.46 4.76 5.88
CA THR A 113 -5.91 5.85 5.03
C THR A 113 -4.88 6.97 5.07
N ALA A 114 -4.53 7.52 3.94
CA ALA A 114 -3.54 8.57 3.83
C ALA A 114 -4.01 9.68 2.89
N ARG A 115 -3.57 10.91 3.17
CA ARG A 115 -3.57 12.00 2.21
C ARG A 115 -2.35 11.83 1.32
N VAL A 116 -2.55 11.89 0.03
CA VAL A 116 -1.53 11.68 -1.00
C VAL A 116 -1.47 12.92 -1.88
N VAL A 117 -0.32 13.54 -1.96
CA VAL A 117 -0.05 14.65 -2.87
C VAL A 117 0.95 14.18 -3.92
N LEU A 118 0.55 14.24 -5.19
CA LEU A 118 1.45 14.02 -6.32
C LEU A 118 2.13 15.33 -6.68
N THR A 119 3.45 15.31 -6.73
CA THR A 119 4.26 16.47 -7.12
C THR A 119 5.15 16.15 -8.33
N SER A 120 5.78 17.18 -8.89
CA SER A 120 6.77 17.03 -9.97
C SER A 120 8.02 16.25 -9.55
N VAL A 121 8.27 16.11 -8.25
CA VAL A 121 9.45 15.41 -7.69
C VAL A 121 9.11 14.02 -7.20
N GLY A 122 7.87 13.79 -6.74
CA GLY A 122 7.50 12.52 -6.14
C GLY A 122 6.08 12.49 -5.58
N VAL A 123 5.80 11.44 -4.85
CA VAL A 123 4.59 11.28 -4.06
C VAL A 123 4.88 11.67 -2.61
N ARG A 124 4.06 12.54 -2.05
CA ARG A 124 4.09 12.92 -0.63
C ARG A 124 2.90 12.26 0.05
N LEU A 125 3.14 11.39 1.00
CA LEU A 125 2.11 10.62 1.69
C LEU A 125 2.07 10.99 3.16
N ARG A 126 0.88 11.28 3.69
CA ARG A 126 0.66 11.53 5.11
C ARG A 126 -0.45 10.60 5.63
N PRO A 127 -0.09 9.54 6.39
CA PRO A 127 -1.07 8.68 7.05
C PRO A 127 -1.98 9.46 7.98
N VAL A 128 -3.22 9.01 8.13
CA VAL A 128 -4.14 9.59 9.11
C VAL A 128 -3.54 9.50 10.52
N GLY A 129 -3.51 10.62 11.23
CA GLY A 129 -2.91 10.72 12.57
C GLY A 129 -1.41 11.02 12.58
N ALA A 130 -0.71 10.92 11.45
CA ALA A 130 0.69 11.33 11.36
C ALA A 130 0.82 12.85 11.20
N ARG A 131 1.91 13.41 11.77
CA ARG A 131 2.25 14.83 11.63
C ARG A 131 3.08 15.07 10.38
N ASP A 132 3.97 14.15 10.05
CA ASP A 132 4.98 14.32 9.03
C ASP A 132 4.55 13.69 7.70
N TRP A 133 5.07 14.25 6.62
CA TRP A 133 4.94 13.73 5.27
C TRP A 133 6.06 12.74 4.97
N LEU A 134 5.71 11.61 4.38
CA LEU A 134 6.65 10.61 3.88
C LEU A 134 6.92 10.88 2.40
N PRO A 135 8.18 11.19 2.02
CA PRO A 135 8.53 11.42 0.63
C PRO A 135 8.82 10.10 -0.10
N PHE A 136 8.35 10.02 -1.35
CA PHE A 136 8.61 8.93 -2.28
C PHE A 136 9.03 9.54 -3.63
N ASP A 137 10.33 9.75 -3.81
CA ASP A 137 10.86 10.50 -4.95
C ASP A 137 10.79 9.67 -6.25
N HIS A 138 10.43 10.32 -7.36
CA HIS A 138 10.36 9.71 -8.68
C HIS A 138 11.71 9.19 -9.16
N THR A 139 12.81 9.81 -8.76
CA THR A 139 14.18 9.37 -9.12
C THR A 139 14.55 7.99 -8.55
N LEU A 140 13.86 7.56 -7.50
CA LEU A 140 14.07 6.27 -6.85
C LEU A 140 13.03 5.22 -7.29
N LEU A 141 12.06 5.62 -8.11
CA LEU A 141 11.01 4.74 -8.62
C LEU A 141 11.58 3.80 -9.68
N THR A 142 11.38 2.50 -9.49
CA THR A 142 11.86 1.45 -10.41
C THR A 142 10.73 0.81 -11.23
N GLY A 143 9.49 1.03 -10.84
CA GLY A 143 8.34 0.52 -11.58
C GLY A 143 7.01 1.02 -11.06
N VAL A 144 6.04 1.09 -11.97
CA VAL A 144 4.63 1.37 -11.71
C VAL A 144 3.83 0.20 -12.23
N ALA A 145 2.95 -0.36 -11.40
CA ALA A 145 2.04 -1.41 -11.82
C ALA A 145 0.62 -0.99 -11.51
N ASP A 146 -0.21 -0.88 -12.56
CA ASP A 146 -1.59 -0.46 -12.46
C ASP A 146 -2.53 -1.63 -12.24
N GLY A 147 -3.53 -1.40 -11.37
CA GLY A 147 -4.71 -2.24 -11.19
C GLY A 147 -5.99 -1.43 -11.40
N GLN A 148 -7.13 -2.12 -11.43
CA GLN A 148 -8.44 -1.46 -11.68
C GLN A 148 -8.81 -0.36 -10.68
N SER A 149 -8.30 -0.40 -9.45
CA SER A 149 -8.56 0.57 -8.39
C SER A 149 -7.37 0.75 -7.46
N ALA A 150 -6.18 0.37 -7.91
CA ALA A 150 -4.95 0.47 -7.14
C ALA A 150 -3.76 0.70 -8.07
N VAL A 151 -2.73 1.34 -7.55
CA VAL A 151 -1.42 1.46 -8.19
C VAL A 151 -0.35 1.00 -7.21
N VAL A 152 0.61 0.23 -7.69
CA VAL A 152 1.78 -0.22 -6.92
C VAL A 152 2.99 0.51 -7.44
N LEU A 153 3.67 1.21 -6.56
CA LEU A 153 4.90 1.94 -6.82
C LEU A 153 6.07 1.17 -6.22
N SER A 154 6.97 0.69 -7.07
CA SER A 154 8.18 -0.04 -6.67
C SER A 154 9.36 0.91 -6.59
N TYR A 155 10.13 0.82 -5.50
CA TYR A 155 11.29 1.67 -5.24
C TYR A 155 12.53 0.82 -4.99
N GLY A 156 13.69 1.26 -5.49
CA GLY A 156 14.94 0.53 -5.30
C GLY A 156 15.49 0.55 -3.86
N VAL A 157 15.00 1.46 -3.03
CA VAL A 157 15.55 1.74 -1.69
C VAL A 157 14.59 1.42 -0.54
N CYS A 158 13.34 1.08 -0.84
CA CYS A 158 12.35 0.79 0.18
C CYS A 158 11.27 -0.18 -0.33
N ALA A 159 10.49 -0.73 0.60
CA ALA A 159 9.39 -1.63 0.27
C ALA A 159 8.37 -0.97 -0.68
N PRO A 160 7.78 -1.72 -1.63
CA PRO A 160 6.75 -1.21 -2.54
C PRO A 160 5.60 -0.55 -1.81
N LEU A 161 5.05 0.51 -2.40
CA LEU A 161 3.90 1.27 -1.90
C LEU A 161 2.67 0.94 -2.75
N LEU A 162 1.61 0.48 -2.11
CA LEU A 162 0.27 0.37 -2.69
C LEU A 162 -0.50 1.64 -2.37
N LEU A 163 -1.12 2.24 -3.39
CA LEU A 163 -2.15 3.26 -3.24
C LEU A 163 -3.44 2.72 -3.85
N ALA A 164 -4.52 2.65 -3.08
CA ALA A 164 -5.80 2.12 -3.52
C ALA A 164 -6.93 3.11 -3.27
N GLY A 165 -7.91 3.10 -4.17
CA GLY A 165 -9.08 3.96 -4.12
C GLY A 165 -9.41 4.59 -5.49
N PRO A 166 -10.44 5.44 -5.55
CA PRO A 166 -10.91 6.00 -6.82
C PRO A 166 -9.87 6.86 -7.55
N ALA A 167 -8.94 7.48 -6.84
CA ALA A 167 -7.88 8.28 -7.45
C ALA A 167 -6.70 7.46 -7.98
N ALA A 168 -6.57 6.19 -7.59
CA ALA A 168 -5.38 5.38 -7.91
C ALA A 168 -5.13 5.21 -9.41
N PRO A 169 -6.12 4.92 -10.28
CA PRO A 169 -5.88 4.80 -11.72
C PRO A 169 -5.38 6.11 -12.34
N TRP A 170 -5.92 7.25 -11.90
CA TRP A 170 -5.48 8.58 -12.35
C TRP A 170 -4.04 8.87 -11.91
N LEU A 171 -3.71 8.52 -10.64
CA LEU A 171 -2.35 8.68 -10.11
C LEU A 171 -1.35 7.83 -10.89
N GLY A 172 -1.69 6.58 -11.24
CA GLY A 172 -0.83 5.71 -12.06
C GLY A 172 -0.45 6.36 -13.37
N VAL A 173 -1.42 6.82 -14.15
CA VAL A 173 -1.22 7.51 -15.43
C VAL A 173 -0.37 8.79 -15.26
N ALA A 174 -0.66 9.59 -14.24
CA ALA A 174 0.07 10.84 -13.99
C ALA A 174 1.54 10.57 -13.59
N ILE A 175 1.79 9.58 -12.72
CA ILE A 175 3.14 9.19 -12.30
C ILE A 175 3.93 8.65 -13.49
N GLU A 176 3.36 7.75 -14.28
CA GLU A 176 4.03 7.24 -15.49
C GLU A 176 4.43 8.36 -16.45
N HIS A 177 3.57 9.37 -16.60
CA HIS A 177 3.89 10.54 -17.42
C HIS A 177 5.08 11.34 -16.87
N LEU A 178 5.10 11.57 -15.54
CA LEU A 178 6.15 12.37 -14.88
C LEU A 178 7.52 11.66 -14.88
N VAL A 179 7.55 10.32 -14.83
CA VAL A 179 8.80 9.56 -14.79
C VAL A 179 9.31 9.16 -16.17
N ARG A 180 8.50 9.34 -17.21
CA ARG A 180 8.92 9.06 -18.58
C ARG A 180 10.00 10.08 -19.00
N PRO A 181 11.17 9.61 -19.47
CA PRO A 181 12.19 10.53 -19.96
C PRO A 181 11.61 11.40 -21.11
N ALA A 182 11.93 12.69 -21.08
CA ALA A 182 11.59 13.59 -22.19
C ALA A 182 12.28 13.07 -23.46
N SER A 183 11.50 12.73 -24.48
CA SER A 183 11.99 12.26 -25.78
C SER A 183 12.56 13.41 -26.60
#